data_d20ff7cb0ed113e8067fed1faec8ba45
#
_entry.id   d20ff7cb0ed113e8067fed1faec8ba45
#
_cell.length_a   1.000
_cell.length_b   1.000
_cell.length_c   1.000
_cell.angle_alpha   90.00
_cell.angle_beta   90.00
_cell.angle_gamma   90.00
#
_symmetry.space_group_name_H-M   'P 1'
#
loop_
_entity.id
_entity.type
_entity.pdbx_description
1 polymer ?
#
loop_
_entity_poly.entity_id
_entity_poly.type
_entity_poly.pdbx_seq_one_letter_code
_entity_poly.pdbx_strand_id
1 'polypeptide(L)'
;PNTETNSIIGSDWSSVSPEQASQYIAIKTGVSSSKWLDVIYKESSGNPYVENELSCWGLLQINQSVHGQVSNLSPQEYLDKAVSIYQGSGGTAWATW
;
A
#
# COMPACT_ATOMS: atom_id res chain seq x y z
N PRO A 1 -15.69 -3.58 -18.28
CA PRO A 1 -16.39 -3.68 -17.00
C PRO A 1 -15.54 -4.30 -15.90
N ASN A 2 -14.66 -5.19 -16.30
CA ASN A 2 -13.89 -5.91 -15.30
C ASN A 2 -12.76 -5.08 -14.71
N THR A 3 -12.45 -3.95 -15.34
CA THR A 3 -11.44 -3.07 -14.76
C THR A 3 -11.88 -2.50 -13.44
N GLU A 4 -13.17 -2.36 -13.24
CA GLU A 4 -13.68 -1.87 -11.98
C GLU A 4 -13.47 -2.86 -10.86
N THR A 5 -13.52 -4.15 -11.17
CA THR A 5 -13.30 -5.20 -10.18
C THR A 5 -11.89 -5.10 -9.61
N ASN A 6 -10.92 -4.73 -10.44
CA ASN A 6 -9.52 -4.64 -10.00
C ASN A 6 -9.28 -3.46 -9.08
N SER A 7 -10.18 -2.47 -9.08
CA SER A 7 -10.05 -1.32 -8.21
C SER A 7 -10.91 -1.42 -6.96
N ILE A 8 -11.66 -2.53 -6.80
CA ILE A 8 -12.49 -2.75 -5.62
C ILE A 8 -11.66 -3.43 -4.55
N ILE A 9 -11.60 -2.80 -3.40
CA ILE A 9 -10.83 -3.30 -2.27
C ILE A 9 -11.79 -3.70 -1.15
N GLY A 10 -11.58 -4.88 -0.60
CA GLY A 10 -12.41 -5.38 0.49
C GLY A 10 -12.27 -4.53 1.75
N SER A 11 -13.23 -4.69 2.65
CA SER A 11 -13.32 -3.85 3.84
C SER A 11 -12.36 -4.27 4.95
N ASP A 12 -11.75 -5.46 4.85
CA ASP A 12 -10.75 -5.85 5.82
C ASP A 12 -9.58 -6.54 5.10
N TRP A 13 -8.45 -6.60 5.80
CA TRP A 13 -7.20 -7.08 5.20
C TRP A 13 -7.22 -8.56 4.87
N SER A 14 -8.10 -9.35 5.47
CA SER A 14 -8.17 -10.76 5.15
C SER A 14 -8.72 -11.00 3.73
N SER A 15 -9.37 -10.00 3.15
CA SER A 15 -9.93 -10.08 1.80
C SER A 15 -9.06 -9.39 0.77
N VAL A 16 -7.90 -8.86 1.16
CA VAL A 16 -7.01 -8.10 0.26
C VAL A 16 -5.67 -8.80 0.17
N SER A 17 -5.34 -9.30 -1.02
CA SER A 17 -4.03 -9.88 -1.27
C SER A 17 -3.03 -8.79 -1.66
N PRO A 18 -1.72 -9.06 -1.52
CA PRO A 18 -0.72 -8.12 -2.03
C PRO A 18 -0.89 -7.82 -3.51
N GLU A 19 -1.33 -8.81 -4.29
CA GLU A 19 -1.58 -8.62 -5.71
C GLU A 19 -2.71 -7.63 -5.96
N GLN A 20 -3.81 -7.76 -5.22
CA GLN A 20 -4.92 -6.81 -5.34
C GLN A 20 -4.49 -5.41 -4.93
N ALA A 21 -3.73 -5.30 -3.86
CA ALA A 21 -3.25 -4.00 -3.39
C ALA A 21 -2.35 -3.35 -4.43
N SER A 22 -1.43 -4.12 -5.02
CA SER A 22 -0.51 -3.59 -6.02
C SER A 22 -1.26 -3.13 -7.28
N GLN A 23 -2.28 -3.87 -7.70
CA GLN A 23 -3.07 -3.50 -8.87
C GLN A 23 -3.87 -2.21 -8.60
N TYR A 24 -4.43 -2.09 -7.41
CA TYR A 24 -5.18 -0.89 -7.04
C TYR A 24 -4.29 0.35 -7.11
N ILE A 25 -3.10 0.28 -6.52
CA ILE A 25 -2.18 1.40 -6.51
C ILE A 25 -1.65 1.69 -7.92
N ALA A 26 -1.40 0.64 -8.69
CA ALA A 26 -0.90 0.81 -10.06
C ALA A 26 -1.87 1.61 -10.92
N ILE A 27 -3.16 1.32 -10.81
CA ILE A 27 -4.18 2.03 -11.57
C ILE A 27 -4.16 3.53 -11.23
N LYS A 28 -3.94 3.85 -9.98
CA LYS A 28 -4.01 5.24 -9.51
C LYS A 28 -2.73 6.03 -9.69
N THR A 29 -1.58 5.34 -9.79
CA THR A 29 -0.28 6.02 -9.87
C THR A 29 0.33 5.96 -11.26
N GLY A 30 -0.11 5.02 -12.09
CA GLY A 30 0.52 4.79 -13.39
C GLY A 30 1.81 3.99 -13.32
N VAL A 31 2.23 3.57 -12.13
CA VAL A 31 3.40 2.70 -11.96
C VAL A 31 2.92 1.25 -12.02
N SER A 32 3.70 0.36 -12.66
CA SER A 32 3.26 -1.01 -12.88
C SER A 32 2.96 -1.73 -11.57
N SER A 33 2.01 -2.65 -11.62
CA SER A 33 1.67 -3.45 -10.45
C SER A 33 2.83 -4.35 -10.03
N SER A 34 3.67 -4.79 -10.95
CA SER A 34 4.82 -5.61 -10.60
C SER A 34 5.84 -4.83 -9.77
N LYS A 35 5.99 -3.54 -10.04
CA LYS A 35 6.85 -2.68 -9.22
C LYS A 35 6.29 -2.54 -7.80
N TRP A 36 5.00 -2.27 -7.69
CA TRP A 36 4.36 -2.13 -6.38
C TRP A 36 4.40 -3.44 -5.60
N LEU A 37 4.18 -4.55 -6.29
CA LEU A 37 4.22 -5.86 -5.63
C LEU A 37 5.61 -6.16 -5.08
N ASP A 38 6.66 -5.81 -5.83
CA ASP A 38 8.04 -5.98 -5.38
C ASP A 38 8.30 -5.16 -4.11
N VAL A 39 7.85 -3.91 -4.09
CA VAL A 39 8.02 -3.05 -2.93
C VAL A 39 7.26 -3.64 -1.73
N ILE A 40 6.03 -4.10 -1.93
CA ILE A 40 5.24 -4.70 -0.86
C ILE A 40 5.96 -5.89 -0.23
N TYR A 41 6.50 -6.78 -1.06
CA TYR A 41 7.19 -7.95 -0.52
C TYR A 41 8.50 -7.58 0.17
N LYS A 42 9.21 -6.59 -0.32
CA LYS A 42 10.44 -6.14 0.33
C LYS A 42 10.18 -5.40 1.63
N GLU A 43 9.06 -4.67 1.72
CA GLU A 43 8.76 -3.89 2.91
C GLU A 43 8.13 -4.73 4.02
N SER A 44 7.22 -5.64 3.67
CA SER A 44 6.40 -6.33 4.67
C SER A 44 6.29 -7.83 4.48
N SER A 45 6.90 -8.39 3.45
CA SER A 45 6.73 -9.78 3.04
C SER A 45 5.25 -10.10 2.72
N GLY A 46 4.48 -9.08 2.38
CA GLY A 46 3.07 -9.24 2.08
C GLY A 46 2.16 -9.27 3.31
N ASN A 47 2.69 -8.97 4.49
CA ASN A 47 1.92 -8.99 5.73
C ASN A 47 1.29 -7.62 5.98
N PRO A 48 -0.06 -7.51 5.98
CA PRO A 48 -0.71 -6.21 6.13
C PRO A 48 -0.71 -5.66 7.56
N TYR A 49 -0.27 -6.44 8.53
CA TYR A 49 -0.34 -6.04 9.94
C TYR A 49 1.04 -5.78 10.56
N VAL A 50 2.11 -5.96 9.81
CA VAL A 50 3.44 -5.85 10.41
C VAL A 50 3.75 -4.39 10.72
N GLU A 51 4.34 -4.18 11.90
CA GLU A 51 4.78 -2.86 12.32
C GLU A 51 6.21 -2.98 12.83
N ASN A 52 7.09 -2.06 12.42
CA ASN A 52 8.45 -2.06 12.93
C ASN A 52 8.59 -1.06 14.10
N GLU A 53 9.79 -1.00 14.67
CA GLU A 53 10.04 -0.17 15.84
C GLU A 53 10.02 1.33 15.53
N LEU A 54 10.01 1.71 14.25
CA LEU A 54 9.93 3.10 13.82
C LEU A 54 8.48 3.52 13.51
N SER A 55 7.51 2.70 13.90
CA SER A 55 6.08 2.92 13.65
C SER A 55 5.71 2.88 12.16
N CYS A 56 6.50 2.21 11.35
CA CYS A 56 6.12 1.93 9.96
C CYS A 56 5.17 0.74 9.95
N TRP A 57 4.02 0.87 9.31
CA TRP A 57 2.94 -0.11 9.45
C TRP A 57 2.40 -0.56 8.10
N GLY A 58 2.09 -1.85 8.03
CA GLY A 58 1.29 -2.42 6.95
C GLY A 58 2.10 -2.84 5.73
N LEU A 59 1.39 -3.13 4.66
CA LEU A 59 1.99 -3.68 3.43
C LEU A 59 3.15 -2.84 2.89
N LEU A 60 3.03 -1.53 2.97
CA LEU A 60 4.01 -0.61 2.41
C LEU A 60 4.80 0.11 3.51
N GLN A 61 4.67 -0.35 4.74
CA GLN A 61 5.42 0.19 5.87
C GLN A 61 5.38 1.71 5.91
N ILE A 62 4.16 2.27 5.91
CA ILE A 62 3.97 3.71 5.99
C ILE A 62 4.38 4.20 7.37
N ASN A 63 5.26 5.20 7.42
CA ASN A 63 5.76 5.75 8.67
C ASN A 63 4.70 6.62 9.33
N GLN A 64 4.10 6.10 10.39
CA GLN A 64 3.01 6.78 11.07
C GLN A 64 3.45 8.04 11.82
N SER A 65 4.73 8.12 12.16
CA SER A 65 5.27 9.31 12.80
C SER A 65 5.32 10.50 11.84
N VAL A 66 5.42 10.23 10.54
CA VAL A 66 5.51 11.27 9.51
C VAL A 66 4.16 11.53 8.88
N HIS A 67 3.41 10.47 8.58
CA HIS A 67 2.20 10.56 7.76
C HIS A 67 0.90 10.42 8.56
N GLY A 68 0.98 10.21 9.87
CA GLY A 68 -0.19 9.97 10.69
C GLY A 68 -0.54 8.50 10.78
N GLN A 69 -1.40 8.16 11.71
CA GLN A 69 -1.76 6.77 11.97
C GLN A 69 -2.47 6.15 10.79
N VAL A 70 -2.03 4.97 10.38
CA VAL A 70 -2.65 4.22 9.28
C VAL A 70 -3.14 2.84 9.73
N SER A 71 -2.80 2.42 10.96
CA SER A 71 -3.18 1.10 11.45
C SER A 71 -4.68 0.99 11.72
N ASN A 72 -5.38 2.11 11.83
CA ASN A 72 -6.82 2.14 12.05
C ASN A 72 -7.61 2.39 10.75
N LEU A 73 -6.95 2.47 9.62
CA LEU A 73 -7.61 2.71 8.33
C LEU A 73 -8.09 1.41 7.73
N SER A 74 -9.16 1.49 6.93
CA SER A 74 -9.56 0.37 6.10
C SER A 74 -8.50 0.12 5.02
N PRO A 75 -8.49 -1.07 4.40
CA PRO A 75 -7.52 -1.33 3.34
C PRO A 75 -7.54 -0.28 2.23
N GLN A 76 -8.72 0.14 1.79
CA GLN A 76 -8.80 1.14 0.73
C GLN A 76 -8.23 2.48 1.19
N GLU A 77 -8.56 2.90 2.41
CA GLU A 77 -8.01 4.15 2.95
C GLU A 77 -6.50 4.10 3.08
N TYR A 78 -5.98 2.95 3.51
CA TYR A 78 -4.54 2.76 3.61
C TYR A 78 -3.87 2.88 2.23
N LEU A 79 -4.43 2.21 1.23
CA LEU A 79 -3.85 2.25 -0.11
C LEU A 79 -3.99 3.63 -0.74
N ASP A 80 -5.09 4.33 -0.47
CA ASP A 80 -5.24 5.71 -0.93
C ASP A 80 -4.21 6.62 -0.27
N LYS A 81 -3.87 6.35 0.99
CA LYS A 81 -2.80 7.08 1.66
C LYS A 81 -1.46 6.84 0.97
N ALA A 82 -1.18 5.59 0.60
CA ALA A 82 0.04 5.26 -0.12
C ALA A 82 0.11 5.98 -1.46
N VAL A 83 -1.01 6.03 -2.18
CA VAL A 83 -1.10 6.76 -3.45
C VAL A 83 -0.77 8.24 -3.23
N SER A 84 -1.33 8.85 -2.20
CA SER A 84 -1.09 10.24 -1.86
C SER A 84 0.39 10.50 -1.56
N ILE A 85 1.01 9.61 -0.80
CA ILE A 85 2.44 9.71 -0.48
C ILE A 85 3.27 9.64 -1.76
N TYR A 86 2.95 8.70 -2.64
CA TYR A 86 3.66 8.59 -3.90
C TYR A 86 3.52 9.85 -4.75
N GLN A 87 2.32 10.40 -4.81
CA GLN A 87 2.08 11.60 -5.60
C GLN A 87 2.84 12.81 -5.07
N GLY A 88 3.11 12.83 -3.77
CA GLY A 88 3.86 13.92 -3.16
C GLY A 88 5.37 13.75 -3.25
N SER A 89 5.87 12.53 -3.09
CA SER A 89 7.30 12.26 -2.94
C SER A 89 7.87 11.27 -3.95
N GLY A 90 7.04 10.71 -4.81
CA GLY A 90 7.47 9.64 -5.70
C GLY A 90 7.90 8.41 -4.92
N GLY A 91 8.73 7.59 -5.54
CA GLY A 91 9.20 6.37 -4.90
C GLY A 91 10.17 6.59 -3.76
N THR A 92 10.67 7.81 -3.57
CA THR A 92 11.66 8.09 -2.53
C THR A 92 11.12 7.88 -1.11
N ALA A 93 9.79 7.80 -0.96
CA ALA A 93 9.18 7.51 0.33
C ALA A 93 9.49 6.09 0.81
N TRP A 94 9.90 5.21 -0.09
CA TRP A 94 10.18 3.81 0.24
C TRP A 94 11.64 3.49 -0.04
N ALA A 95 12.35 3.01 1.00
CA ALA A 95 13.76 2.69 0.87
C ALA A 95 13.99 1.53 -0.12
N THR A 96 12.99 0.69 -0.30
CA THR A 96 13.08 -0.47 -1.20
C THR A 96 12.70 -0.16 -2.64
N TRP A 97 12.34 1.09 -2.92
CA TRP A 97 11.93 1.49 -4.27
C TRP A 97 13.03 1.26 -5.29
#